data_29be7b968f5eb4011aefa9f7d924c15f
#
_entry.id   29be7b968f5eb4011aefa9f7d924c15f
#
_cell.length_a   1.000
_cell.length_b   1.000
_cell.length_c   1.000
_cell.angle_alpha   90.00
_cell.angle_beta   90.00
_cell.angle_gamma   90.00
#
_symmetry.space_group_name_H-M   'P 1'
#
loop_
_entity.id
_entity.type
_entity.pdbx_description
1 polymer ?
#
loop_
_entity_poly.entity_id
_entity_poly.type
_entity_poly.pdbx_seq_one_letter_code
_entity_poly.pdbx_strand_id
1 'polypeptide(L)'
;MKNLLPHQIEDAQFLAARRFAGNFSGMGSGKTLSALEAFRLVRELVTDQVIIIGPPISLRMWQSEFEEFFSGDTAQLVKTGKTKIDGAATALIMSYEIATKRAAELSQLKARALILDEAHACKSVKAKRTKAILGSDGLAGSVGHTWCLTGTPITRWNDDLYPFLCRASAAGMKERCGGSSVDRFNLRYTVVQSRQFPGARYPTKMTVGSRNTDELK
;
A
#
# COMPACT_ATOMS: atom_id res chain seq x y z
N MET A 1 14.83 1.20 22.71
CA MET A 1 14.77 1.02 21.24
C MET A 1 14.89 -0.46 20.94
N LYS A 2 14.00 -1.06 20.14
CA LYS A 2 14.12 -2.48 19.74
C LYS A 2 15.38 -2.67 18.90
N ASN A 3 16.13 -3.73 19.12
CA ASN A 3 17.27 -4.09 18.28
C ASN A 3 16.73 -4.65 16.95
N LEU A 4 16.95 -3.92 15.86
CA LEU A 4 16.60 -4.35 14.51
C LEU A 4 17.61 -5.37 13.99
N LEU A 5 17.14 -6.37 13.28
CA LEU A 5 17.98 -7.30 12.54
C LEU A 5 18.60 -6.63 11.30
N PRO A 6 19.77 -7.08 10.81
CA PRO A 6 20.43 -6.46 9.65
C PRO A 6 19.51 -6.28 8.44
N HIS A 7 18.75 -7.31 8.05
CA HIS A 7 17.81 -7.24 6.93
C HIS A 7 16.66 -6.23 7.16
N GLN A 8 16.24 -6.00 8.42
CA GLN A 8 15.22 -5.00 8.74
C GLN A 8 15.74 -3.57 8.55
N ILE A 9 17.03 -3.36 8.84
CA ILE A 9 17.71 -2.07 8.60
C ILE A 9 17.83 -1.83 7.08
N GLU A 10 18.23 -2.83 6.31
CA GLU A 10 18.31 -2.75 4.85
C GLU A 10 16.95 -2.47 4.22
N ASP A 11 15.92 -3.20 4.64
CA ASP A 11 14.53 -2.96 4.23
C ASP A 11 14.08 -1.53 4.54
N ALA A 12 14.37 -1.03 5.74
CA ALA A 12 14.00 0.32 6.17
C ALA A 12 14.69 1.39 5.30
N GLN A 13 15.98 1.23 5.03
CA GLN A 13 16.73 2.12 4.15
C GLN A 13 16.18 2.09 2.71
N PHE A 14 15.85 0.90 2.21
CA PHE A 14 15.23 0.74 0.90
C PHE A 14 13.89 1.48 0.78
N LEU A 15 13.03 1.35 1.81
CA LEU A 15 11.73 2.02 1.87
C LEU A 15 11.91 3.54 1.98
N ALA A 16 12.76 4.00 2.89
CA ALA A 16 13.00 5.43 3.16
C ALA A 16 13.57 6.17 1.94
N ALA A 17 14.42 5.52 1.15
CA ALA A 17 15.02 6.12 -0.04
C ALA A 17 14.04 6.32 -1.20
N ARG A 18 12.80 5.85 -1.10
CA ARG A 18 11.83 5.85 -2.21
C ARG A 18 10.50 6.45 -1.81
N ARG A 19 9.95 7.31 -2.67
CA ARG A 19 8.62 7.87 -2.47
C ARG A 19 7.52 6.80 -2.51
N PHE A 20 7.70 5.75 -3.30
CA PHE A 20 6.83 4.59 -3.33
C PHE A 20 7.68 3.33 -3.36
N ALA A 21 7.43 2.42 -2.43
CA ALA A 21 8.14 1.14 -2.35
C ALA A 21 7.27 0.03 -1.78
N GLY A 22 7.66 -1.23 -2.06
CA GLY A 22 7.05 -2.41 -1.47
C GLY A 22 8.07 -3.24 -0.71
N ASN A 23 7.71 -3.70 0.49
CA ASN A 23 8.41 -4.77 1.19
C ASN A 23 7.55 -6.04 1.08
N PHE A 24 7.99 -6.94 0.22
CA PHE A 24 7.31 -8.19 -0.11
C PHE A 24 8.02 -9.41 0.50
N SER A 25 8.84 -9.19 1.51
CA SER A 25 9.50 -10.26 2.26
C SER A 25 8.48 -11.21 2.91
N GLY A 26 8.91 -12.44 3.20
CA GLY A 26 8.05 -13.49 3.73
C GLY A 26 7.30 -13.11 5.02
N MET A 27 6.32 -13.92 5.40
CA MET A 27 5.62 -13.75 6.69
C MET A 27 6.61 -13.93 7.84
N GLY A 28 6.45 -13.14 8.89
CA GLY A 28 7.35 -13.20 10.08
C GLY A 28 8.71 -12.51 9.91
N SER A 29 9.02 -11.87 8.76
CA SER A 29 10.28 -11.16 8.55
C SER A 29 10.42 -9.85 9.35
N GLY A 30 9.37 -9.42 10.06
CA GLY A 30 9.39 -8.18 10.85
C GLY A 30 9.17 -6.91 10.03
N LYS A 31 8.39 -6.99 8.94
CA LYS A 31 8.05 -5.83 8.08
C LYS A 31 7.53 -4.61 8.85
N THR A 32 6.81 -4.84 9.94
CA THR A 32 6.33 -3.78 10.84
C THR A 32 7.48 -2.94 11.35
N LEU A 33 8.51 -3.57 11.91
CA LEU A 33 9.68 -2.86 12.45
C LEU A 33 10.48 -2.17 11.35
N SER A 34 10.65 -2.82 10.19
CA SER A 34 11.29 -2.18 9.02
C SER A 34 10.55 -0.92 8.57
N ALA A 35 9.21 -0.93 8.57
CA ALA A 35 8.41 0.23 8.18
C ALA A 35 8.43 1.35 9.24
N LEU A 36 8.43 1.01 10.53
CA LEU A 36 8.58 1.99 11.61
C LEU A 36 9.95 2.65 11.57
N GLU A 37 11.01 1.87 11.35
CA GLU A 37 12.36 2.40 11.16
C GLU A 37 12.45 3.28 9.91
N ALA A 38 11.82 2.88 8.80
CA ALA A 38 11.76 3.71 7.60
C ALA A 38 11.08 5.06 7.89
N PHE A 39 9.98 5.07 8.68
CA PHE A 39 9.35 6.32 9.12
C PHE A 39 10.30 7.16 9.97
N ARG A 40 11.02 6.55 10.91
CA ARG A 40 12.04 7.24 11.72
C ARG A 40 13.11 7.92 10.86
N LEU A 41 13.54 7.24 9.78
CA LEU A 41 14.57 7.77 8.86
C LEU A 41 14.09 8.96 8.01
N VAL A 42 12.79 9.00 7.65
CA VAL A 42 12.24 10.10 6.83
C VAL A 42 11.58 11.20 7.64
N ARG A 43 11.37 10.99 8.94
CA ARG A 43 10.78 11.96 9.83
C ARG A 43 11.76 13.11 10.08
N GLU A 44 11.37 14.31 9.72
CA GLU A 44 12.18 15.54 9.88
C GLU A 44 11.73 16.34 11.11
N LEU A 45 10.40 16.38 11.34
CA LEU A 45 9.80 17.13 12.44
C LEU A 45 9.10 16.19 13.41
N VAL A 46 9.06 16.57 14.69
CA VAL A 46 8.30 15.82 15.71
C VAL A 46 6.81 15.76 15.35
N THR A 47 6.31 16.79 14.63
CA THR A 47 4.92 16.88 14.16
C THR A 47 4.63 16.07 12.91
N ASP A 48 5.63 15.47 12.27
CA ASP A 48 5.41 14.62 11.09
C ASP A 48 4.55 13.42 11.44
N GLN A 49 3.49 13.23 10.66
CA GLN A 49 2.51 12.17 10.87
C GLN A 49 2.75 10.98 9.93
N VAL A 50 2.38 9.79 10.41
CA VAL A 50 2.27 8.57 9.60
C VAL A 50 0.83 8.05 9.64
N ILE A 51 0.32 7.67 8.47
CA ILE A 51 -0.97 6.99 8.34
C ILE A 51 -0.69 5.51 8.13
N ILE A 52 -1.24 4.65 8.98
CA ILE A 52 -1.09 3.20 8.91
C ILE A 52 -2.45 2.59 8.60
N ILE A 53 -2.55 1.89 7.48
CA ILE A 53 -3.78 1.25 7.03
C ILE A 53 -3.55 -0.26 6.96
N GLY A 54 -4.39 -1.02 7.65
CA GLY A 54 -4.26 -2.48 7.69
C GLY A 54 -5.60 -3.19 7.91
N PRO A 55 -5.58 -4.52 7.93
CA PRO A 55 -6.74 -5.31 8.31
C PRO A 55 -7.13 -5.05 9.78
N PRO A 56 -8.43 -5.14 10.14
CA PRO A 56 -8.88 -4.84 11.51
C PRO A 56 -8.14 -5.62 12.61
N ILE A 57 -7.73 -6.84 12.32
CA ILE A 57 -7.04 -7.72 13.27
C ILE A 57 -5.64 -7.22 13.65
N SER A 58 -4.93 -6.53 12.75
CA SER A 58 -3.56 -6.05 12.99
C SER A 58 -3.49 -4.65 13.62
N LEU A 59 -4.59 -3.90 13.68
CA LEU A 59 -4.54 -2.47 14.05
C LEU A 59 -4.06 -2.24 15.49
N ARG A 60 -4.46 -3.09 16.44
CA ARG A 60 -4.00 -3.00 17.84
C ARG A 60 -2.52 -3.35 17.98
N MET A 61 -2.06 -4.33 17.20
CA MET A 61 -0.65 -4.70 17.15
C MET A 61 0.17 -3.52 16.62
N TRP A 62 -0.28 -2.87 15.54
CA TRP A 62 0.37 -1.68 15.00
C TRP A 62 0.45 -0.54 16.01
N GLN A 63 -0.63 -0.31 16.79
CA GLN A 63 -0.64 0.69 17.83
C GLN A 63 0.41 0.38 18.91
N SER A 64 0.40 -0.84 19.44
CA SER A 64 1.35 -1.27 20.47
C SER A 64 2.80 -1.20 20.00
N GLU A 65 3.09 -1.68 18.77
CA GLU A 65 4.43 -1.65 18.18
C GLU A 65 4.91 -0.21 17.95
N PHE A 66 4.00 0.69 17.50
CA PHE A 66 4.33 2.09 17.31
C PHE A 66 4.69 2.79 18.63
N GLU A 67 3.85 2.63 19.65
CA GLU A 67 4.05 3.25 20.98
C GLU A 67 5.31 2.72 21.67
N GLU A 68 5.63 1.43 21.49
CA GLU A 68 6.87 0.85 22.00
C GLU A 68 8.11 1.34 21.23
N PHE A 69 7.99 1.53 19.90
CA PHE A 69 9.11 1.95 19.04
C PHE A 69 9.41 3.44 19.20
N PHE A 70 8.38 4.27 19.32
CA PHE A 70 8.46 5.72 19.46
C PHE A 70 8.00 6.16 20.86
N SER A 71 8.87 5.97 21.86
CA SER A 71 8.57 6.40 23.23
C SER A 71 8.30 7.90 23.30
N GLY A 72 7.11 8.28 23.77
CA GLY A 72 6.67 9.66 23.87
C GLY A 72 5.82 10.17 22.70
N ASP A 73 5.73 9.44 21.61
CA ASP A 73 4.80 9.71 20.52
C ASP A 73 3.44 9.03 20.76
N THR A 74 2.39 9.58 20.17
CA THR A 74 1.02 9.06 20.34
C THR A 74 0.50 8.40 19.07
N ALA A 75 -0.21 7.28 19.25
CA ALA A 75 -0.89 6.58 18.15
C ALA A 75 -2.40 6.60 18.37
N GLN A 76 -3.15 7.20 17.45
CA GLN A 76 -4.61 7.18 17.46
C GLN A 76 -5.15 6.02 16.64
N LEU A 77 -5.92 5.14 17.28
CA LEU A 77 -6.73 4.13 16.60
C LEU A 77 -8.07 4.74 16.15
N VAL A 78 -8.23 4.95 14.85
CA VAL A 78 -9.45 5.47 14.23
C VAL A 78 -10.43 4.31 14.03
N LYS A 79 -11.36 4.12 14.97
CA LYS A 79 -12.26 2.95 15.03
C LYS A 79 -13.49 3.03 14.13
N THR A 80 -13.94 4.24 13.83
CA THR A 80 -15.15 4.48 13.03
C THR A 80 -14.97 5.64 12.08
N GLY A 81 -15.83 5.73 11.06
CA GLY A 81 -15.85 6.88 10.15
C GLY A 81 -16.21 8.23 10.82
N LYS A 82 -16.74 8.19 12.06
CA LYS A 82 -17.10 9.38 12.86
C LYS A 82 -16.04 9.73 13.91
N THR A 83 -15.03 8.90 14.12
CA THR A 83 -13.94 9.20 15.08
C THR A 83 -13.24 10.49 14.66
N LYS A 84 -13.20 11.50 15.53
CA LYS A 84 -12.47 12.75 15.26
C LYS A 84 -10.98 12.43 15.12
N ILE A 85 -10.36 12.92 14.05
CA ILE A 85 -8.91 12.82 13.87
C ILE A 85 -8.24 13.75 14.89
N ASP A 86 -7.30 13.17 15.62
CA ASP A 86 -6.41 13.95 16.49
C ASP A 86 -5.23 14.46 15.66
N GLY A 87 -5.19 15.75 15.42
CA GLY A 87 -4.10 16.36 14.66
C GLY A 87 -2.75 16.34 15.40
N ALA A 88 -2.75 16.05 16.71
CA ALA A 88 -1.52 15.92 17.51
C ALA A 88 -0.97 14.50 17.54
N ALA A 89 -1.75 13.50 17.13
CA ALA A 89 -1.28 12.11 17.07
C ALA A 89 -0.23 11.94 15.98
N THR A 90 0.90 11.35 16.32
CA THR A 90 1.98 11.06 15.35
C THR A 90 1.59 9.93 14.41
N ALA A 91 0.86 8.92 14.89
CA ALA A 91 0.34 7.83 14.06
C ALA A 91 -1.18 7.82 14.04
N LEU A 92 -1.76 7.71 12.84
CA LEU A 92 -3.19 7.47 12.62
C LEU A 92 -3.35 6.05 12.07
N ILE A 93 -3.97 5.17 12.85
CA ILE A 93 -4.07 3.74 12.52
C ILE A 93 -5.53 3.40 12.26
N MET A 94 -5.83 2.81 11.09
CA MET A 94 -7.20 2.51 10.69
C MET A 94 -7.32 1.36 9.71
N SER A 95 -8.54 0.87 9.54
CA SER A 95 -8.84 -0.14 8.52
C SER A 95 -8.94 0.45 7.11
N TYR A 96 -8.75 -0.40 6.10
CA TYR A 96 -8.96 -0.04 4.70
C TYR A 96 -10.35 0.54 4.42
N GLU A 97 -11.37 0.05 5.11
CA GLU A 97 -12.74 0.56 4.95
C GLU A 97 -12.87 2.01 5.41
N ILE A 98 -12.32 2.32 6.59
CA ILE A 98 -12.34 3.67 7.15
C ILE A 98 -11.51 4.61 6.28
N ALA A 99 -10.29 4.22 5.93
CA ALA A 99 -9.42 4.99 5.06
C ALA A 99 -10.06 5.30 3.70
N THR A 100 -10.75 4.32 3.10
CA THR A 100 -11.48 4.51 1.83
C THR A 100 -12.56 5.58 1.93
N LYS A 101 -13.32 5.59 3.03
CA LYS A 101 -14.39 6.57 3.24
C LYS A 101 -13.87 7.97 3.56
N ARG A 102 -12.68 8.08 4.13
CA ARG A 102 -12.08 9.32 4.62
C ARG A 102 -10.85 9.76 3.83
N ALA A 103 -10.60 9.19 2.67
CA ALA A 103 -9.39 9.46 1.89
C ALA A 103 -9.19 10.95 1.59
N ALA A 104 -10.25 11.68 1.25
CA ALA A 104 -10.17 13.12 0.99
C ALA A 104 -9.77 13.93 2.23
N GLU A 105 -10.30 13.60 3.41
CA GLU A 105 -9.92 14.23 4.68
C GLU A 105 -8.46 13.90 5.05
N LEU A 106 -8.08 12.63 4.95
CA LEU A 106 -6.72 12.18 5.23
C LEU A 106 -5.69 12.83 4.30
N SER A 107 -6.07 13.12 3.05
CA SER A 107 -5.19 13.79 2.09
C SER A 107 -4.84 15.23 2.51
N GLN A 108 -5.69 15.89 3.28
CA GLN A 108 -5.43 17.26 3.78
C GLN A 108 -4.36 17.30 4.88
N LEU A 109 -4.11 16.16 5.54
CA LEU A 109 -3.10 16.07 6.60
C LEU A 109 -1.68 16.17 6.07
N LYS A 110 -1.47 15.88 4.76
CA LYS A 110 -0.15 15.87 4.12
C LYS A 110 0.87 15.06 4.91
N ALA A 111 0.45 13.90 5.42
CA ALA A 111 1.27 13.06 6.26
C ALA A 111 2.63 12.74 5.62
N ARG A 112 3.66 12.57 6.42
CA ARG A 112 5.02 12.27 5.96
C ARG A 112 5.08 10.89 5.28
N ALA A 113 4.37 9.90 5.85
CA ALA A 113 4.34 8.55 5.30
C ALA A 113 2.94 7.92 5.37
N LEU A 114 2.69 7.01 4.44
CA LEU A 114 1.55 6.11 4.38
C LEU A 114 2.08 4.67 4.36
N ILE A 115 1.68 3.88 5.34
CA ILE A 115 2.01 2.46 5.43
C ILE A 115 0.74 1.66 5.11
N LEU A 116 0.82 0.76 4.15
CA LEU A 116 -0.26 -0.14 3.75
C LEU A 116 0.12 -1.56 4.18
N ASP A 117 -0.41 -2.01 5.32
CA ASP A 117 -0.23 -3.37 5.80
C ASP A 117 -1.21 -4.31 5.08
N GLU A 118 -0.73 -5.50 4.71
CA GLU A 118 -1.43 -6.42 3.82
C GLU A 118 -1.94 -5.72 2.55
N ALA A 119 -1.01 -5.03 1.88
CA ALA A 119 -1.29 -4.16 0.74
C ALA A 119 -1.98 -4.88 -0.43
N HIS A 120 -1.95 -6.22 -0.49
CA HIS A 120 -2.72 -7.01 -1.46
C HIS A 120 -4.25 -6.72 -1.39
N ALA A 121 -4.74 -6.10 -0.31
CA ALA A 121 -6.09 -5.55 -0.24
C ALA A 121 -6.38 -4.53 -1.35
N CYS A 122 -5.36 -3.87 -1.92
CA CYS A 122 -5.46 -2.89 -3.01
C CYS A 122 -5.11 -3.45 -4.41
N LYS A 123 -5.10 -4.76 -4.61
CA LYS A 123 -4.72 -5.41 -5.88
C LYS A 123 -5.66 -5.14 -7.07
N SER A 124 -6.92 -4.84 -6.82
CA SER A 124 -7.91 -4.63 -7.88
C SER A 124 -8.10 -3.15 -8.21
N VAL A 125 -7.74 -2.73 -9.42
CA VAL A 125 -7.91 -1.32 -9.90
C VAL A 125 -9.36 -0.86 -9.92
N LYS A 126 -10.31 -1.79 -10.03
CA LYS A 126 -11.75 -1.47 -10.07
C LYS A 126 -12.31 -1.21 -8.67
N ALA A 127 -11.65 -1.71 -7.62
CA ALA A 127 -12.12 -1.59 -6.25
C ALA A 127 -12.08 -0.12 -5.77
N LYS A 128 -13.14 0.31 -5.08
CA LYS A 128 -13.24 1.67 -4.51
C LYS A 128 -12.05 1.99 -3.61
N ARG A 129 -11.59 1.02 -2.78
CA ARG A 129 -10.44 1.20 -1.90
C ARG A 129 -9.14 1.46 -2.66
N THR A 130 -8.88 0.71 -3.74
CA THR A 130 -7.69 0.91 -4.56
C THR A 130 -7.67 2.29 -5.20
N LYS A 131 -8.80 2.74 -5.72
CA LYS A 131 -8.94 4.08 -6.29
C LYS A 131 -8.75 5.17 -5.24
N ALA A 132 -9.36 5.02 -4.07
CA ALA A 132 -9.26 6.00 -2.98
C ALA A 132 -7.85 6.09 -2.38
N ILE A 133 -7.09 5.00 -2.38
CA ILE A 133 -5.76 4.95 -1.74
C ILE A 133 -4.64 5.10 -2.78
N LEU A 134 -4.64 4.31 -3.86
CA LEU A 134 -3.55 4.25 -4.84
C LEU A 134 -3.88 4.91 -6.18
N GLY A 135 -5.12 5.37 -6.40
CA GLY A 135 -5.50 6.04 -7.65
C GLY A 135 -4.71 7.32 -7.91
N SER A 136 -4.88 7.93 -9.10
CA SER A 136 -4.21 9.19 -9.48
C SER A 136 -4.41 10.28 -8.42
N ASP A 137 -5.64 10.45 -7.96
CA ASP A 137 -6.05 11.43 -6.96
C ASP A 137 -6.24 10.80 -5.57
N GLY A 138 -5.68 9.60 -5.37
CA GLY A 138 -5.78 8.84 -4.14
C GLY A 138 -4.83 9.34 -3.06
N LEU A 139 -5.06 8.89 -1.82
CA LEU A 139 -4.30 9.27 -0.62
C LEU A 139 -2.78 9.17 -0.82
N ALA A 140 -2.28 8.14 -1.51
CA ALA A 140 -0.86 7.97 -1.80
C ALA A 140 -0.25 9.12 -2.64
N GLY A 141 -1.07 9.97 -3.27
CA GLY A 141 -0.64 11.16 -4.00
C GLY A 141 -0.31 12.36 -3.11
N SER A 142 -0.91 12.43 -1.93
CA SER A 142 -0.84 13.57 -1.01
C SER A 142 0.20 13.41 0.10
N VAL A 143 0.82 12.23 0.23
CA VAL A 143 1.82 11.94 1.27
C VAL A 143 3.24 11.96 0.71
N GLY A 144 4.24 12.12 1.59
CA GLY A 144 5.65 12.13 1.21
C GLY A 144 6.13 10.76 0.71
N HIS A 145 5.83 9.71 1.46
CA HIS A 145 6.21 8.34 1.18
C HIS A 145 5.02 7.40 1.26
N THR A 146 5.00 6.34 0.44
CA THR A 146 4.00 5.27 0.52
C THR A 146 4.69 3.92 0.47
N TRP A 147 4.47 3.10 1.50
CA TRP A 147 5.08 1.78 1.60
C TRP A 147 4.02 0.68 1.68
N CYS A 148 4.15 -0.29 0.79
CA CYS A 148 3.25 -1.43 0.67
C CYS A 148 3.90 -2.66 1.30
N LEU A 149 3.30 -3.19 2.35
CA LEU A 149 3.80 -4.37 3.08
C LEU A 149 2.87 -5.55 2.81
N THR A 150 3.40 -6.64 2.30
CA THR A 150 2.65 -7.90 2.18
C THR A 150 3.60 -9.07 1.89
N GLY A 151 3.35 -10.22 2.48
CA GLY A 151 4.04 -11.47 2.13
C GLY A 151 3.51 -12.13 0.85
N THR A 152 2.37 -11.64 0.31
CA THR A 152 1.68 -12.23 -0.84
C THR A 152 1.27 -11.15 -1.85
N PRO A 153 2.24 -10.52 -2.56
CA PRO A 153 1.95 -9.43 -3.50
C PRO A 153 1.11 -9.90 -4.70
N ILE A 154 1.29 -11.15 -5.11
CA ILE A 154 0.48 -11.82 -6.12
C ILE A 154 -0.34 -12.90 -5.41
N THR A 155 -1.65 -12.74 -5.39
CA THR A 155 -2.54 -13.72 -4.76
C THR A 155 -3.16 -14.68 -5.78
N ARG A 156 -3.26 -14.26 -7.04
CA ARG A 156 -3.83 -15.08 -8.11
C ARG A 156 -3.05 -14.96 -9.42
N TRP A 157 -2.97 -13.77 -9.99
CA TRP A 157 -2.34 -13.51 -11.28
C TRP A 157 -1.50 -12.25 -11.25
N ASN A 158 -0.64 -12.04 -12.24
CA ASN A 158 0.25 -10.88 -12.32
C ASN A 158 -0.49 -9.54 -12.33
N ASP A 159 -1.76 -9.48 -12.73
CA ASP A 159 -2.57 -8.25 -12.68
C ASP A 159 -2.80 -7.73 -11.25
N ASP A 160 -2.62 -8.57 -10.22
CA ASP A 160 -2.60 -8.14 -8.82
C ASP A 160 -1.52 -7.07 -8.54
N LEU A 161 -0.40 -7.09 -9.29
CA LEU A 161 0.71 -6.12 -9.14
C LEU A 161 0.47 -4.79 -9.85
N TYR A 162 -0.44 -4.74 -10.82
CA TYR A 162 -0.64 -3.54 -11.65
C TYR A 162 -0.83 -2.24 -10.85
N PRO A 163 -1.69 -2.16 -9.81
CA PRO A 163 -1.88 -0.90 -9.07
C PRO A 163 -0.61 -0.38 -8.41
N PHE A 164 0.23 -1.29 -7.91
CA PHE A 164 1.49 -0.96 -7.24
C PHE A 164 2.53 -0.48 -8.24
N LEU A 165 2.71 -1.19 -9.34
CA LEU A 165 3.67 -0.84 -10.39
C LEU A 165 3.30 0.47 -11.09
N CYS A 166 2.02 0.68 -11.36
CA CYS A 166 1.53 1.93 -11.94
C CYS A 166 1.78 3.12 -11.01
N ARG A 167 1.62 2.93 -9.70
CA ARG A 167 1.91 3.97 -8.70
C ARG A 167 3.40 4.20 -8.52
N ALA A 168 4.21 3.15 -8.56
CA ALA A 168 5.65 3.23 -8.43
C ALA A 168 6.30 3.97 -9.62
N SER A 169 5.88 3.66 -10.86
CA SER A 169 6.42 4.28 -12.06
C SER A 169 5.46 4.15 -13.26
N ALA A 170 4.62 5.14 -13.47
CA ALA A 170 3.78 5.22 -14.68
C ALA A 170 4.63 5.30 -15.97
N ALA A 171 5.79 5.97 -15.91
CA ALA A 171 6.72 6.06 -17.04
C ALA A 171 7.33 4.69 -17.38
N GLY A 172 7.82 3.95 -16.39
CA GLY A 172 8.35 2.60 -16.60
C GLY A 172 7.29 1.63 -17.10
N MET A 173 6.03 1.79 -16.67
CA MET A 173 4.90 1.01 -17.21
C MET A 173 4.64 1.33 -18.69
N LYS A 174 4.71 2.61 -19.07
CA LYS A 174 4.56 3.04 -20.47
C LYS A 174 5.65 2.46 -21.35
N GLU A 175 6.90 2.49 -20.89
CA GLU A 175 8.05 1.94 -21.59
C GLU A 175 7.92 0.43 -21.80
N ARG A 176 7.66 -0.34 -20.74
CA ARG A 176 7.60 -1.81 -20.78
C ARG A 176 6.37 -2.36 -21.50
N CYS A 177 5.22 -1.72 -21.35
CA CYS A 177 3.93 -2.24 -21.85
C CYS A 177 3.40 -1.48 -23.08
N GLY A 178 4.12 -0.45 -23.57
CA GLY A 178 3.63 0.43 -24.64
C GLY A 178 2.44 1.30 -24.23
N GLY A 179 2.25 1.48 -22.92
CA GLY A 179 1.20 2.29 -22.30
C GLY A 179 1.01 1.96 -20.83
N SER A 180 0.44 2.91 -20.08
CA SER A 180 0.20 2.77 -18.63
C SER A 180 -1.20 2.26 -18.28
N SER A 181 -1.99 1.79 -19.25
CA SER A 181 -3.32 1.23 -19.00
C SER A 181 -3.25 -0.23 -18.51
N VAL A 182 -4.26 -0.64 -17.73
CA VAL A 182 -4.39 -2.02 -17.27
C VAL A 182 -4.49 -3.01 -18.45
N ASP A 183 -5.09 -2.63 -19.56
CA ASP A 183 -5.21 -3.50 -20.73
C ASP A 183 -3.84 -3.78 -21.36
N ARG A 184 -2.96 -2.78 -21.45
CA ARG A 184 -1.59 -2.95 -21.95
C ARG A 184 -0.76 -3.83 -21.02
N PHE A 185 -0.89 -3.63 -19.70
CA PHE A 185 -0.27 -4.51 -18.72
C PHE A 185 -0.75 -5.96 -18.87
N ASN A 186 -2.06 -6.16 -18.98
CA ASN A 186 -2.64 -7.49 -19.12
C ASN A 186 -2.21 -8.17 -20.42
N LEU A 187 -2.11 -7.45 -21.52
CA LEU A 187 -1.58 -7.97 -22.79
C LEU A 187 -0.15 -8.50 -22.66
N ARG A 188 0.67 -7.92 -21.79
CA ARG A 188 2.05 -8.35 -21.58
C ARG A 188 2.19 -9.44 -20.51
N TYR A 189 1.48 -9.31 -19.38
CA TYR A 189 1.75 -10.08 -18.17
C TYR A 189 0.67 -11.10 -17.80
N THR A 190 -0.46 -11.11 -18.50
CA THR A 190 -1.55 -12.05 -18.17
C THR A 190 -2.07 -12.78 -19.40
N VAL A 191 -2.69 -13.94 -19.15
CA VAL A 191 -3.48 -14.67 -20.14
C VAL A 191 -4.94 -14.29 -19.93
N VAL A 192 -5.55 -13.63 -20.92
CA VAL A 192 -6.94 -13.17 -20.87
C VAL A 192 -7.80 -14.02 -21.81
N GLN A 193 -8.92 -14.53 -21.31
CA GLN A 193 -9.95 -15.19 -22.10
C GLN A 193 -11.24 -14.41 -22.07
N SER A 194 -11.94 -14.38 -23.21
CA SER A 194 -13.30 -13.85 -23.31
C SER A 194 -14.30 -14.97 -23.04
N ARG A 195 -15.19 -14.78 -22.07
CA ARG A 195 -16.24 -15.75 -21.73
C ARG A 195 -17.59 -15.10 -21.86
N GLN A 196 -18.49 -15.73 -22.61
CA GLN A 196 -19.89 -15.33 -22.69
C GLN A 196 -20.65 -15.97 -21.52
N PHE A 197 -21.29 -15.16 -20.72
CA PHE A 197 -22.18 -15.62 -19.66
C PHE A 197 -23.64 -15.61 -20.14
N PRO A 198 -24.47 -16.55 -19.70
CA PRO A 198 -25.90 -16.53 -20.03
C PRO A 198 -26.53 -15.20 -19.62
N GLY A 199 -27.28 -14.59 -20.56
CA GLY A 199 -27.92 -13.28 -20.33
C GLY A 199 -27.02 -12.04 -20.46
N ALA A 200 -25.71 -12.20 -20.62
CA ALA A 200 -24.82 -11.05 -20.83
C ALA A 200 -24.84 -10.62 -22.31
N ARG A 201 -25.00 -9.31 -22.56
CA ARG A 201 -25.02 -8.73 -23.91
C ARG A 201 -23.67 -8.84 -24.64
N TYR A 202 -22.56 -8.81 -23.86
CA TYR A 202 -21.19 -8.87 -24.38
C TYR A 202 -20.34 -9.89 -23.61
N PRO A 203 -19.32 -10.50 -24.25
CA PRO A 203 -18.40 -11.38 -23.55
C PRO A 203 -17.58 -10.60 -22.50
N THR A 204 -17.36 -11.22 -21.35
CA THR A 204 -16.54 -10.67 -20.28
C THR A 204 -15.11 -11.16 -20.43
N LYS A 205 -14.14 -10.26 -20.45
CA LYS A 205 -12.71 -10.59 -20.38
C LYS A 205 -12.32 -10.97 -18.96
N MET A 206 -11.70 -12.11 -18.80
CA MET A 206 -11.23 -12.63 -17.51
C MET A 206 -9.77 -13.02 -17.60
N THR A 207 -8.98 -12.65 -16.60
CA THR A 207 -7.62 -13.17 -16.45
C THR A 207 -7.70 -14.63 -15.98
N VAL A 208 -7.02 -15.52 -16.69
CA VAL A 208 -7.00 -16.97 -16.41
C VAL A 208 -5.59 -17.53 -16.22
N GLY A 209 -4.57 -16.69 -16.32
CA GLY A 209 -3.18 -17.07 -16.13
C GLY A 209 -2.24 -15.89 -16.13
N SER A 210 -0.98 -16.17 -15.80
CA SER A 210 0.15 -15.24 -15.83
C SER A 210 1.14 -15.62 -16.93
N ARG A 211 1.87 -14.65 -17.46
CA ARG A 211 3.00 -14.84 -18.39
C ARG A 211 4.07 -13.79 -18.13
N ASN A 212 5.27 -14.01 -18.65
CA ASN A 212 6.42 -13.11 -18.46
C ASN A 212 6.68 -12.76 -16.98
N THR A 213 6.43 -13.71 -16.08
CA THR A 213 6.53 -13.49 -14.62
C THR A 213 7.96 -13.15 -14.19
N ASP A 214 8.96 -13.65 -14.92
CA ASP A 214 10.37 -13.39 -14.62
C ASP A 214 10.77 -11.92 -14.81
N GLU A 215 10.06 -11.18 -15.67
CA GLU A 215 10.25 -9.74 -15.83
C GLU A 215 9.72 -8.91 -14.64
N LEU A 216 8.93 -9.53 -13.77
CA LEU A 216 8.29 -8.89 -12.60
C LEU A 216 9.02 -9.22 -11.29
N LYS A 217 9.99 -10.11 -11.32
CA LYS A 217 10.88 -10.42 -10.18
C LYS A 217 11.97 -9.38 -10.07
#